data_6b8fd2419f98c63117a230b7e97c7545
#
_entry.id   6b8fd2419f98c63117a230b7e97c7545
#
_cell.length_a   1.000
_cell.length_b   1.000
_cell.length_c   1.000
_cell.angle_alpha   90.00
_cell.angle_beta   90.00
_cell.angle_gamma   90.00
#
_symmetry.space_group_name_H-M   'P 1'
#
loop_
_entity.id
_entity.type
_entity.pdbx_description
1 polymer ?
#
loop_
_entity_poly.entity_id
_entity_poly.type
_entity_poly.pdbx_seq_one_letter_code
_entity_poly.pdbx_strand_id
1 'polypeptide(L)'
;MTTELVPTTTTELARREVTQEAWHLIMSMAETVYECRLVAGVSKPEQAAFAMLKAYELGFPLSSVGDNLQVVMGKVALTSQGMLSKIQSRPDIVRLSIDSSTDEACTVTMVRSTGFKFTLTYSVKDAERAGLVKPDSNWKKYPANMCRWRAISMCARIVVPDLLAGLYLASELNGDIIDAEVAE
;
A
#
# COMPACT_ATOMS: atom_id res chain seq x y z
N MET A 1 -33.14 -0.13 -35.51
CA MET A 1 -32.53 0.57 -34.39
C MET A 1 -31.20 -0.10 -34.11
N THR A 2 -30.12 0.48 -34.60
CA THR A 2 -28.76 -0.07 -34.48
C THR A 2 -28.17 0.52 -33.21
N THR A 3 -27.98 -0.29 -32.20
CA THR A 3 -27.33 0.11 -30.95
C THR A 3 -25.84 0.19 -31.22
N GLU A 4 -25.33 1.38 -31.33
CA GLU A 4 -23.90 1.67 -31.45
C GLU A 4 -23.25 1.37 -30.10
N LEU A 5 -22.39 0.36 -30.09
CA LEU A 5 -21.56 0.03 -28.94
C LEU A 5 -20.51 1.11 -28.79
N VAL A 6 -20.69 1.97 -27.77
CA VAL A 6 -19.68 2.93 -27.35
C VAL A 6 -18.45 2.13 -26.93
N PRO A 7 -17.26 2.34 -27.51
CA PRO A 7 -16.06 1.66 -27.09
C PRO A 7 -15.76 2.05 -25.66
N THR A 8 -15.81 1.08 -24.77
CA THR A 8 -15.33 1.25 -23.39
C THR A 8 -13.83 1.53 -23.48
N THR A 9 -13.44 2.78 -23.35
CA THR A 9 -12.03 3.15 -23.24
C THR A 9 -11.50 2.49 -21.98
N THR A 10 -10.85 1.35 -22.15
CA THR A 10 -10.05 0.73 -21.11
C THR A 10 -8.94 1.74 -20.83
N THR A 11 -9.10 2.54 -19.80
CA THR A 11 -8.02 3.37 -19.28
C THR A 11 -7.01 2.41 -18.70
N GLU A 12 -6.15 1.88 -19.57
CA GLU A 12 -4.92 1.24 -19.14
C GLU A 12 -4.24 2.23 -18.21
N LEU A 13 -4.10 1.86 -16.93
CA LEU A 13 -3.23 2.57 -16.01
C LEU A 13 -1.79 2.32 -16.50
N ALA A 14 -1.43 3.04 -17.57
CA ALA A 14 -0.09 3.04 -18.09
C ALA A 14 0.83 3.40 -16.92
N ARG A 15 1.68 2.46 -16.52
CA ARG A 15 2.83 2.78 -15.69
C ARG A 15 3.47 4.00 -16.32
N ARG A 16 3.66 5.07 -15.55
CA ARG A 16 4.38 6.23 -16.06
C ARG A 16 5.77 5.78 -16.43
N GLU A 17 6.09 5.83 -17.72
CA GLU A 17 7.44 5.57 -18.18
C GLU A 17 8.37 6.59 -17.53
N VAL A 18 9.48 6.11 -17.03
CA VAL A 18 10.50 6.96 -16.41
C VAL A 18 11.25 7.68 -17.50
N THR A 19 10.90 8.94 -17.74
CA THR A 19 11.63 9.79 -18.66
C THR A 19 12.97 10.18 -18.07
N GLN A 20 13.93 10.55 -18.94
CA GLN A 20 15.24 11.04 -18.51
C GLN A 20 15.11 12.30 -17.63
N GLU A 21 14.17 13.17 -17.94
CA GLU A 21 13.88 14.38 -17.18
C GLU A 21 13.36 14.04 -15.77
N ALA A 22 12.41 13.11 -15.67
CA ALA A 22 11.89 12.65 -14.39
C ALA A 22 13.01 12.01 -13.54
N TRP A 23 13.89 11.23 -14.17
CA TRP A 23 15.04 10.64 -13.49
C TRP A 23 16.01 11.70 -12.96
N HIS A 24 16.37 12.69 -13.78
CA HIS A 24 17.24 13.79 -13.33
C HIS A 24 16.63 14.59 -12.18
N LEU A 25 15.33 14.86 -12.24
CA LEU A 25 14.62 15.53 -11.15
C LEU A 25 14.67 14.71 -9.86
N ILE A 26 14.36 13.40 -9.93
CA ILE A 26 14.41 12.50 -8.79
C ILE A 26 15.81 12.50 -8.17
N MET A 27 16.85 12.35 -8.99
CA MET A 27 18.21 12.30 -8.49
C MET A 27 18.65 13.63 -7.85
N SER A 28 18.23 14.78 -8.41
CA SER A 28 18.54 16.09 -7.83
C SER A 28 17.85 16.35 -6.48
N MET A 29 16.69 15.73 -6.22
CA MET A 29 15.94 15.89 -4.99
C MET A 29 16.32 14.87 -3.91
N ALA A 30 16.91 13.74 -4.30
CA ALA A 30 17.12 12.59 -3.41
C ALA A 30 17.97 12.91 -2.18
N GLU A 31 19.03 13.72 -2.36
CA GLU A 31 19.89 14.14 -1.26
C GLU A 31 19.13 15.01 -0.25
N THR A 32 18.37 16.00 -0.73
CA THR A 32 17.52 16.84 0.12
C THR A 32 16.46 16.02 0.86
N VAL A 33 15.81 15.07 0.18
CA VAL A 33 14.81 14.18 0.80
C VAL A 33 15.43 13.33 1.92
N TYR A 34 16.66 12.86 1.71
CA TYR A 34 17.41 12.09 2.69
C TYR A 34 17.87 12.98 3.87
N GLU A 35 18.52 14.12 3.62
CA GLU A 35 19.02 15.03 4.64
C GLU A 35 17.91 15.59 5.54
N CYS A 36 16.78 15.96 4.92
CA CYS A 36 15.61 16.46 5.63
C CYS A 36 14.76 15.35 6.27
N ARG A 37 15.12 14.07 6.08
CA ARG A 37 14.39 12.90 6.61
C ARG A 37 12.91 12.87 6.22
N LEU A 38 12.60 13.29 4.99
CA LEU A 38 11.22 13.41 4.51
C LEU A 38 10.56 12.05 4.25
N VAL A 39 11.33 10.99 4.10
CA VAL A 39 10.83 9.61 3.95
C VAL A 39 11.33 8.77 5.11
N ALA A 40 10.42 8.18 5.85
CA ALA A 40 10.76 7.36 7.02
C ALA A 40 11.57 6.12 6.62
N GLY A 41 12.58 5.77 7.42
CA GLY A 41 13.42 4.57 7.25
C GLY A 41 14.49 4.66 6.17
N VAL A 42 14.63 5.79 5.49
CA VAL A 42 15.71 6.02 4.54
C VAL A 42 17.02 6.21 5.29
N SER A 43 18.07 5.47 4.92
CA SER A 43 19.40 5.50 5.52
C SER A 43 20.49 6.07 4.60
N LYS A 44 20.15 6.28 3.31
CA LYS A 44 21.08 6.82 2.30
C LYS A 44 20.31 7.44 1.12
N PRO A 45 20.90 8.40 0.38
CA PRO A 45 20.23 9.12 -0.70
C PRO A 45 19.67 8.21 -1.81
N GLU A 46 20.34 7.10 -2.13
CA GLU A 46 19.90 6.18 -3.17
C GLU A 46 18.56 5.48 -2.81
N GLN A 47 18.31 5.27 -1.51
CA GLN A 47 17.02 4.75 -1.07
C GLN A 47 15.92 5.81 -1.20
N ALA A 48 16.23 7.09 -0.97
CA ALA A 48 15.32 8.19 -1.22
C ALA A 48 14.98 8.28 -2.72
N ALA A 49 15.99 8.24 -3.59
CA ALA A 49 15.80 8.22 -5.04
C ALA A 49 14.90 7.06 -5.48
N PHE A 50 15.14 5.85 -4.97
CA PHE A 50 14.34 4.69 -5.30
C PHE A 50 12.89 4.79 -4.78
N ALA A 51 12.67 5.33 -3.59
CA ALA A 51 11.33 5.59 -3.07
C ALA A 51 10.58 6.62 -3.93
N MET A 52 11.27 7.70 -4.35
CA MET A 52 10.71 8.71 -5.26
C MET A 52 10.39 8.12 -6.63
N LEU A 53 11.26 7.25 -7.16
CA LEU A 53 11.01 6.53 -8.41
C LEU A 53 9.74 5.67 -8.31
N LYS A 54 9.60 4.91 -7.21
CA LYS A 54 8.38 4.13 -6.96
C LYS A 54 7.13 5.00 -6.80
N ALA A 55 7.24 6.15 -6.14
CA ALA A 55 6.15 7.12 -6.06
C ALA A 55 5.73 7.59 -7.45
N TYR A 56 6.70 7.93 -8.30
CA TYR A 56 6.47 8.37 -9.67
C TYR A 56 5.78 7.29 -10.52
N GLU A 57 6.29 6.05 -10.51
CA GLU A 57 5.69 4.90 -11.21
C GLU A 57 4.26 4.62 -10.76
N LEU A 58 3.97 4.78 -9.46
CA LEU A 58 2.64 4.63 -8.89
C LEU A 58 1.74 5.85 -9.16
N GLY A 59 2.26 6.92 -9.74
CA GLY A 59 1.53 8.15 -10.02
C GLY A 59 1.21 8.97 -8.76
N PHE A 60 2.02 8.88 -7.73
CA PHE A 60 2.01 9.84 -6.63
C PHE A 60 2.79 11.11 -7.01
N PRO A 61 2.38 12.29 -6.52
CA PRO A 61 3.22 13.48 -6.58
C PRO A 61 4.55 13.24 -5.84
N LEU A 62 5.66 13.67 -6.40
CA LEU A 62 6.97 13.50 -5.76
C LEU A 62 7.04 14.23 -4.40
N SER A 63 6.31 15.33 -4.24
CA SER A 63 6.21 16.08 -2.98
C SER A 63 5.53 15.31 -1.84
N SER A 64 4.72 14.29 -2.17
CA SER A 64 3.99 13.48 -1.19
C SER A 64 4.62 12.09 -0.96
N VAL A 65 5.88 11.91 -1.36
CA VAL A 65 6.54 10.61 -1.25
C VAL A 65 6.58 10.10 0.20
N GLY A 66 6.89 10.96 1.16
CA GLY A 66 6.97 10.60 2.59
C GLY A 66 5.63 10.25 3.23
N ASP A 67 4.52 10.78 2.70
CA ASP A 67 3.18 10.47 3.18
C ASP A 67 2.69 9.09 2.70
N ASN A 68 3.14 8.69 1.50
CA ASN A 68 2.62 7.52 0.80
C ASN A 68 3.55 6.30 0.84
N LEU A 69 4.86 6.55 0.99
CA LEU A 69 5.89 5.51 0.98
C LEU A 69 6.84 5.67 2.17
N GLN A 70 7.39 4.56 2.60
CA GLN A 70 8.48 4.51 3.58
C GLN A 70 9.42 3.36 3.25
N VAL A 71 10.60 3.38 3.84
CA VAL A 71 11.58 2.29 3.72
C VAL A 71 11.58 1.49 5.01
N VAL A 72 11.32 0.19 4.90
CA VAL A 72 11.35 -0.75 6.02
C VAL A 72 12.37 -1.81 5.70
N MET A 73 13.43 -1.90 6.49
CA MET A 73 14.55 -2.85 6.31
C MET A 73 15.10 -2.85 4.87
N GLY A 74 15.32 -1.66 4.34
CA GLY A 74 15.86 -1.46 2.99
C GLY A 74 14.87 -1.67 1.83
N LYS A 75 13.61 -2.05 2.11
CA LYS A 75 12.56 -2.23 1.11
C LYS A 75 11.61 -1.04 1.11
N VAL A 76 11.27 -0.53 -0.08
CA VAL A 76 10.23 0.48 -0.21
C VAL A 76 8.87 -0.18 0.01
N ALA A 77 8.07 0.41 0.88
CA ALA A 77 6.75 -0.07 1.25
C ALA A 77 5.71 1.06 1.21
N LEU A 78 4.47 0.71 0.91
CA LEU A 78 3.35 1.65 0.99
C LEU A 78 2.96 1.90 2.45
N THR A 79 2.63 3.14 2.76
CA THR A 79 1.86 3.44 3.97
C THR A 79 0.42 2.95 3.78
N SER A 80 -0.32 2.75 4.87
CA SER A 80 -1.74 2.40 4.79
C SER A 80 -2.55 3.48 4.06
N GLN A 81 -2.19 4.74 4.25
CA GLN A 81 -2.81 5.88 3.56
C GLN A 81 -2.50 5.88 2.07
N GLY A 82 -1.24 5.66 1.69
CA GLY A 82 -0.83 5.57 0.30
C GLY A 82 -1.55 4.43 -0.44
N MET A 83 -1.69 3.27 0.19
CA MET A 83 -2.45 2.16 -0.37
C MET A 83 -3.92 2.53 -0.58
N LEU A 84 -4.58 3.08 0.46
CA LEU A 84 -5.98 3.45 0.39
C LEU A 84 -6.24 4.53 -0.67
N SER A 85 -5.37 5.55 -0.73
CA SER A 85 -5.41 6.59 -1.76
C SER A 85 -5.36 5.99 -3.17
N LYS A 86 -4.50 5.01 -3.38
CA LYS A 86 -4.39 4.33 -4.67
C LYS A 86 -5.62 3.48 -5.00
N ILE A 87 -6.16 2.74 -4.05
CA ILE A 87 -7.39 1.97 -4.24
C ILE A 87 -8.55 2.90 -4.63
N GLN A 88 -8.72 4.01 -3.89
CA GLN A 88 -9.81 4.96 -4.13
C GLN A 88 -9.65 5.79 -5.42
N SER A 89 -8.43 5.95 -5.91
CA SER A 89 -8.19 6.67 -7.18
C SER A 89 -8.47 5.81 -8.43
N ARG A 90 -8.78 4.53 -8.27
CA ARG A 90 -9.00 3.61 -9.40
C ARG A 90 -10.47 3.62 -9.86
N PRO A 91 -10.71 3.89 -11.15
CA PRO A 91 -12.07 3.89 -11.67
C PRO A 91 -12.69 2.48 -11.77
N ASP A 92 -11.85 1.43 -11.78
CA ASP A 92 -12.30 0.05 -11.82
C ASP A 92 -12.66 -0.53 -10.44
N ILE A 93 -12.42 0.19 -9.35
CA ILE A 93 -12.92 -0.16 -8.02
C ILE A 93 -14.27 0.52 -7.80
N VAL A 94 -15.33 -0.26 -7.96
CA VAL A 94 -16.71 0.22 -7.82
C VAL A 94 -17.07 0.44 -6.35
N ARG A 95 -16.54 -0.41 -5.46
CA ARG A 95 -16.86 -0.37 -4.04
C ARG A 95 -15.70 -0.88 -3.19
N LEU A 96 -15.37 -0.11 -2.16
CA LEU A 96 -14.62 -0.55 -0.99
C LEU A 96 -15.49 -0.21 0.23
N SER A 97 -15.94 -1.21 0.98
CA SER A 97 -16.75 -1.03 2.19
C SER A 97 -16.15 -1.75 3.37
N ILE A 98 -16.24 -1.11 4.52
CA ILE A 98 -16.00 -1.73 5.83
C ILE A 98 -17.37 -2.15 6.33
N ASP A 99 -17.66 -3.45 6.27
CA ASP A 99 -18.98 -4.01 6.58
C ASP A 99 -19.17 -4.15 8.10
N SER A 100 -18.09 -4.42 8.83
CA SER A 100 -18.05 -4.37 10.30
C SER A 100 -16.65 -4.01 10.79
N SER A 101 -16.56 -3.34 11.93
CA SER A 101 -15.28 -3.01 12.57
C SER A 101 -15.48 -2.92 14.07
N THR A 102 -14.89 -3.87 14.80
CA THR A 102 -14.92 -3.99 16.26
C THR A 102 -13.50 -4.13 16.78
N ASP A 103 -13.31 -4.16 18.09
CA ASP A 103 -12.02 -4.44 18.71
C ASP A 103 -11.56 -5.89 18.50
N GLU A 104 -12.46 -6.78 18.06
CA GLU A 104 -12.15 -8.19 17.85
C GLU A 104 -11.83 -8.52 16.39
N ALA A 105 -12.52 -7.87 15.44
CA ALA A 105 -12.38 -8.16 14.01
C ALA A 105 -12.85 -7.01 13.11
N CYS A 106 -12.41 -7.05 11.87
CA CYS A 106 -12.90 -6.17 10.80
C CYS A 106 -13.22 -6.99 9.55
N THR A 107 -14.38 -6.71 8.96
CA THR A 107 -14.81 -7.29 7.68
C THR A 107 -14.82 -6.21 6.60
N VAL A 108 -14.15 -6.49 5.50
CA VAL A 108 -14.03 -5.59 4.35
C VAL A 108 -14.51 -6.29 3.09
N THR A 109 -15.31 -5.60 2.30
CA THR A 109 -15.71 -6.04 0.96
C THR A 109 -15.18 -5.08 -0.09
N MET A 110 -14.59 -5.63 -1.15
CA MET A 110 -14.12 -4.89 -2.32
C MET A 110 -14.74 -5.47 -3.59
N VAL A 111 -15.15 -4.59 -4.52
CA VAL A 111 -15.80 -4.96 -5.77
C VAL A 111 -15.14 -4.23 -6.93
N ARG A 112 -14.75 -4.98 -7.97
CA ARG A 112 -14.27 -4.42 -9.24
C ARG A 112 -15.42 -4.24 -10.25
N SER A 113 -15.22 -3.37 -11.23
CA SER A 113 -16.13 -3.14 -12.35
C SER A 113 -16.38 -4.40 -13.21
N THR A 114 -15.46 -5.37 -13.17
CA THR A 114 -15.64 -6.69 -13.79
C THR A 114 -16.68 -7.56 -13.09
N GLY A 115 -17.25 -7.11 -11.97
CA GLY A 115 -18.14 -7.90 -11.12
C GLY A 115 -17.41 -8.76 -10.08
N PHE A 116 -16.07 -8.82 -10.12
CA PHE A 116 -15.32 -9.57 -9.10
C PHE A 116 -15.52 -8.94 -7.74
N LYS A 117 -16.04 -9.73 -6.80
CA LYS A 117 -16.30 -9.33 -5.41
C LYS A 117 -15.53 -10.25 -4.48
N PHE A 118 -14.83 -9.65 -3.53
CA PHE A 118 -14.15 -10.39 -2.47
C PHE A 118 -14.46 -9.75 -1.11
N THR A 119 -14.78 -10.59 -0.14
CA THR A 119 -15.03 -10.19 1.27
C THR A 119 -14.06 -10.94 2.15
N LEU A 120 -13.40 -10.22 3.05
CA LEU A 120 -12.42 -10.76 3.98
C LEU A 120 -12.67 -10.23 5.37
N THR A 121 -12.66 -11.13 6.35
CA THR A 121 -12.64 -10.81 7.77
C THR A 121 -11.26 -11.10 8.33
N TYR A 122 -10.68 -10.14 9.05
CA TYR A 122 -9.44 -10.32 9.80
C TYR A 122 -9.69 -10.02 11.27
N SER A 123 -9.26 -10.93 12.15
CA SER A 123 -9.50 -10.84 13.59
C SER A 123 -8.20 -10.68 14.39
N VAL A 124 -8.34 -10.25 15.65
CA VAL A 124 -7.23 -10.23 16.61
C VAL A 124 -6.66 -11.64 16.82
N LYS A 125 -7.51 -12.69 16.79
CA LYS A 125 -7.06 -14.08 16.88
C LYS A 125 -6.17 -14.49 15.71
N ASP A 126 -6.41 -13.96 14.50
CA ASP A 126 -5.54 -14.19 13.36
C ASP A 126 -4.19 -13.49 13.55
N ALA A 127 -4.19 -12.28 14.13
CA ALA A 127 -2.99 -11.55 14.48
C ALA A 127 -2.19 -12.24 15.60
N GLU A 128 -2.86 -12.80 16.60
CA GLU A 128 -2.23 -13.59 17.67
C GLU A 128 -1.54 -14.84 17.10
N ARG A 129 -2.24 -15.56 16.21
CA ARG A 129 -1.68 -16.75 15.53
C ARG A 129 -0.46 -16.39 14.67
N ALA A 130 -0.46 -15.19 14.09
CA ALA A 130 0.67 -14.66 13.31
C ALA A 130 1.77 -14.01 14.17
N GLY A 131 1.71 -14.07 15.51
CA GLY A 131 2.73 -13.49 16.40
C GLY A 131 2.79 -11.95 16.41
N LEU A 132 1.77 -11.26 15.90
CA LEU A 132 1.77 -9.80 15.75
C LEU A 132 1.37 -9.07 17.05
N VAL A 133 0.66 -9.75 17.95
CA VAL A 133 0.14 -9.17 19.20
C VAL A 133 1.19 -9.25 20.30
N LYS A 134 2.04 -8.23 20.39
CA LYS A 134 3.05 -8.10 21.45
C LYS A 134 2.53 -7.21 22.59
N PRO A 135 3.11 -7.31 23.83
CA PRO A 135 2.63 -6.58 25.01
C PRO A 135 2.43 -5.08 24.77
N ASP A 136 3.37 -4.40 24.13
CA ASP A 136 3.34 -2.95 23.91
C ASP A 136 2.99 -2.55 22.49
N SER A 137 2.47 -3.50 21.68
CA SER A 137 2.15 -3.24 20.29
C SER A 137 0.86 -2.45 20.11
N ASN A 138 0.72 -1.82 18.96
CA ASN A 138 -0.51 -1.14 18.56
C ASN A 138 -1.71 -2.09 18.46
N TRP A 139 -1.49 -3.39 18.36
CA TRP A 139 -2.53 -4.41 18.41
C TRP A 139 -3.28 -4.43 19.74
N LYS A 140 -2.60 -4.12 20.85
CA LYS A 140 -3.25 -3.99 22.17
C LYS A 140 -3.85 -2.62 22.42
N LYS A 141 -3.24 -1.56 21.87
CA LYS A 141 -3.70 -0.19 22.08
C LYS A 141 -4.86 0.20 21.17
N TYR A 142 -4.86 -0.29 19.93
CA TYR A 142 -5.81 0.09 18.87
C TYR A 142 -6.22 -1.13 18.03
N PRO A 143 -6.80 -2.19 18.62
CA PRO A 143 -7.07 -3.45 17.92
C PRO A 143 -8.00 -3.29 16.72
N ALA A 144 -9.09 -2.52 16.84
CA ALA A 144 -10.00 -2.25 15.73
C ALA A 144 -9.28 -1.61 14.52
N ASN A 145 -8.39 -0.65 14.79
CA ASN A 145 -7.63 0.02 13.73
C ASN A 145 -6.66 -0.94 13.04
N MET A 146 -5.99 -1.78 13.82
CA MET A 146 -5.05 -2.78 13.28
C MET A 146 -5.77 -3.85 12.44
N CYS A 147 -6.91 -4.37 12.93
CA CYS A 147 -7.75 -5.30 12.17
C CYS A 147 -8.22 -4.67 10.84
N ARG A 148 -8.65 -3.39 10.89
CA ARG A 148 -9.12 -2.65 9.70
C ARG A 148 -8.05 -2.57 8.63
N TRP A 149 -6.85 -2.11 8.99
CA TRP A 149 -5.77 -1.98 8.02
C TRP A 149 -5.30 -3.31 7.46
N ARG A 150 -5.26 -4.37 8.29
CA ARG A 150 -4.95 -5.73 7.83
C ARG A 150 -6.01 -6.27 6.87
N ALA A 151 -7.29 -6.12 7.21
CA ALA A 151 -8.39 -6.58 6.37
C ALA A 151 -8.38 -5.86 5.00
N ILE A 152 -8.17 -4.53 4.97
CA ILE A 152 -8.07 -3.75 3.72
C ILE A 152 -6.88 -4.23 2.89
N SER A 153 -5.69 -4.37 3.48
CA SER A 153 -4.49 -4.75 2.74
C SER A 153 -4.58 -6.14 2.13
N MET A 154 -5.05 -7.10 2.90
CA MET A 154 -5.20 -8.48 2.42
C MET A 154 -6.28 -8.59 1.35
N CYS A 155 -7.39 -7.87 1.50
CA CYS A 155 -8.43 -7.79 0.49
C CYS A 155 -7.89 -7.16 -0.81
N ALA A 156 -7.15 -6.07 -0.71
CA ALA A 156 -6.55 -5.38 -1.85
C ALA A 156 -5.55 -6.25 -2.62
N ARG A 157 -4.76 -7.09 -1.94
CA ARG A 157 -3.82 -8.00 -2.59
C ARG A 157 -4.49 -9.03 -3.49
N ILE A 158 -5.73 -9.40 -3.16
CA ILE A 158 -6.51 -10.37 -3.95
C ILE A 158 -7.27 -9.66 -5.07
N VAL A 159 -7.86 -8.50 -4.78
CA VAL A 159 -8.72 -7.79 -5.73
C VAL A 159 -7.94 -6.94 -6.72
N VAL A 160 -6.85 -6.31 -6.28
CA VAL A 160 -6.05 -5.36 -7.08
C VAL A 160 -4.54 -5.59 -6.96
N PRO A 161 -4.03 -6.81 -7.22
CA PRO A 161 -2.60 -7.11 -7.14
C PRO A 161 -1.77 -6.28 -8.11
N ASP A 162 -2.34 -5.94 -9.26
CA ASP A 162 -1.78 -5.08 -10.29
C ASP A 162 -1.49 -3.65 -9.79
N LEU A 163 -2.33 -3.13 -8.89
CA LEU A 163 -2.15 -1.81 -8.28
C LEU A 163 -0.94 -1.77 -7.35
N LEU A 164 -0.78 -2.81 -6.55
CA LEU A 164 0.26 -2.85 -5.51
C LEU A 164 1.66 -3.07 -6.10
N ALA A 165 1.76 -3.50 -7.38
CA ALA A 165 3.03 -3.68 -8.10
C ALA A 165 4.11 -4.44 -7.30
N GLY A 166 3.68 -5.39 -6.47
CA GLY A 166 4.56 -6.17 -5.59
C GLY A 166 5.02 -5.44 -4.32
N LEU A 167 4.57 -4.21 -4.07
CA LEU A 167 4.90 -3.51 -2.83
C LEU A 167 4.13 -4.09 -1.64
N TYR A 168 4.78 -4.11 -0.50
CA TYR A 168 4.19 -4.47 0.78
C TYR A 168 3.69 -3.22 1.50
N LEU A 169 2.76 -3.42 2.44
CA LEU A 169 2.54 -2.41 3.46
C LEU A 169 3.69 -2.43 4.48
N ALA A 170 4.03 -1.27 4.97
CA ALA A 170 5.05 -1.14 5.99
C ALA A 170 4.73 -1.94 7.27
N SER A 171 3.44 -2.00 7.63
CA SER A 171 2.98 -2.80 8.77
C SER A 171 3.10 -4.32 8.55
N GLU A 172 3.14 -4.77 7.30
CA GLU A 172 3.37 -6.18 6.97
C GLU A 172 4.83 -6.55 7.10
N LEU A 173 5.73 -5.71 6.60
CA LEU A 173 7.18 -5.93 6.69
C LEU A 173 7.67 -5.95 8.13
N ASN A 174 7.13 -5.11 9.01
CA ASN A 174 7.49 -5.10 10.43
C ASN A 174 7.05 -6.37 11.19
N GLY A 175 6.11 -7.15 10.63
CA GLY A 175 5.67 -8.43 11.19
C GLY A 175 6.46 -9.62 10.66
N ASP A 176 6.74 -9.62 9.36
CA ASP A 176 7.32 -10.78 8.66
C ASP A 176 8.84 -10.91 8.83
N ILE A 177 9.52 -9.87 9.32
CA ILE A 177 10.99 -9.85 9.39
C ILE A 177 11.53 -10.28 10.76
N ILE A 178 10.68 -10.31 11.79
CA ILE A 178 11.11 -10.81 13.11
C ILE A 178 11.32 -12.32 13.08
N ASP A 179 10.69 -13.03 12.14
CA ASP A 179 10.85 -14.48 12.00
C ASP A 179 12.06 -14.89 11.15
N ALA A 180 12.67 -13.96 10.41
CA ALA A 180 13.83 -14.27 9.55
C ALA A 180 15.20 -14.12 10.26
N GLU A 181 15.26 -13.35 11.37
CA GLU A 181 16.51 -13.16 12.14
C GLU A 181 16.68 -14.12 13.33
N VAL A 182 15.69 -14.97 13.60
CA VAL A 182 15.75 -15.96 14.69
C VAL A 182 16.16 -17.36 14.20
N ALA A 183 16.51 -17.49 12.93
CA ALA A 183 17.00 -18.73 12.32
C ALA A 183 18.52 -18.71 12.07
N GLU A 184 19.30 -18.28 13.07
CA GLU A 184 20.74 -18.62 13.20
C GLU A 184 20.99 -19.42 14.47
#